data_c4c700a5331a406e818aea80b50a97f3
#
_entry.id   c4c700a5331a406e818aea80b50a97f3
#
_cell.length_a   1.000
_cell.length_b   1.000
_cell.length_c   1.000
_cell.angle_alpha   90.00
_cell.angle_beta   90.00
_cell.angle_gamma   90.00
#
_symmetry.space_group_name_H-M   'P 1'
#
loop_
_entity.id
_entity.type
_entity.pdbx_description
1 polymer ?
#
loop_
_entity_poly.entity_id
_entity_poly.type
_entity_poly.pdbx_seq_one_letter_code
_entity_poly.pdbx_strand_id
1 'polypeptide(L)'
;MEIGEQYHLLDGNKMTNLGVLWIGTAKQRSRICYPITVQYIVYDDLENKTNKLEWRDNTRNPKELLEDIMDKAVELTYSYEMPNGLFRKTIRYYNENLIRELLVNSLAHSSRTISNDITIKVYPGYICISNPGGLPLGVTKDNILHTKHRRNPNMIEILTALGLMEGEGSGYDLIYELDAVEAKKQPEIESTFNTVTVYQSAEITDKEVVHLMDYVNHNYQLSQKNKIAFGIIAREKRIATTDLSKTLQLTAEERLRSYVDNLDKNHLIIKSGATKGAYYQVNPTLLTNAKSNIVTTLKTIEPYVLKALIKEDLRRHPMRKISEIASRIPDVEIKEIRKLVYSMVGTEIAKKGARVDCRYYLI
;
A
#
# COMPACT_ATOMS: atom_id res chain seq x y z
N MET A 1 -0.39 35.67 -24.87
CA MET A 1 -1.86 35.65 -24.81
C MET A 1 -2.35 34.22 -25.03
N GLU A 2 -2.07 33.58 -26.12
CA GLU A 2 -2.52 32.24 -26.52
C GLU A 2 -2.32 31.13 -25.43
N ILE A 3 -1.11 31.01 -24.88
CA ILE A 3 -0.82 30.06 -23.78
C ILE A 3 -1.64 30.39 -22.54
N GLY A 4 -1.84 31.66 -22.20
CA GLY A 4 -2.62 32.04 -21.03
C GLY A 4 -4.10 31.69 -21.15
N GLU A 5 -4.67 31.77 -22.33
CA GLU A 5 -6.04 31.38 -22.64
C GLU A 5 -6.16 29.87 -22.72
N GLN A 6 -5.20 29.19 -23.34
CA GLN A 6 -5.15 27.73 -23.43
C GLN A 6 -5.22 27.04 -22.06
N TYR A 7 -4.48 27.52 -21.06
CA TYR A 7 -4.46 26.99 -19.70
C TYR A 7 -5.42 27.70 -18.76
N HIS A 8 -6.41 28.43 -19.28
CA HIS A 8 -7.40 29.16 -18.49
C HIS A 8 -6.82 30.13 -17.45
N LEU A 9 -5.62 30.64 -17.69
CA LEU A 9 -4.99 31.66 -16.84
C LEU A 9 -5.52 33.07 -17.14
N LEU A 10 -5.97 33.28 -18.37
CA LEU A 10 -6.53 34.51 -18.85
C LEU A 10 -7.93 34.29 -19.43
N ASP A 11 -8.75 35.31 -19.32
CA ASP A 11 -10.04 35.48 -20.00
C ASP A 11 -9.98 36.85 -20.70
N GLY A 12 -9.62 36.84 -21.98
CA GLY A 12 -9.23 38.02 -22.72
C GLY A 12 -8.05 38.73 -22.04
N ASN A 13 -8.23 39.97 -21.63
CA ASN A 13 -7.20 40.79 -20.98
C ASN A 13 -7.21 40.70 -19.44
N LYS A 14 -8.02 39.81 -18.85
CA LYS A 14 -8.14 39.69 -17.40
C LYS A 14 -7.59 38.36 -16.92
N MET A 15 -6.89 38.36 -15.79
CA MET A 15 -6.51 37.13 -15.12
C MET A 15 -7.71 36.45 -14.49
N THR A 16 -7.85 35.16 -14.68
CA THR A 16 -8.76 34.32 -13.91
C THR A 16 -8.23 34.12 -12.48
N ASN A 17 -9.03 33.58 -11.56
CA ASN A 17 -8.53 33.19 -10.24
C ASN A 17 -7.38 32.18 -10.34
N LEU A 18 -7.41 31.26 -11.32
CA LEU A 18 -6.34 30.32 -11.60
C LEU A 18 -5.08 31.06 -12.09
N GLY A 19 -5.25 32.02 -13.00
CA GLY A 19 -4.15 32.88 -13.46
C GLY A 19 -3.49 33.65 -12.33
N VAL A 20 -4.30 34.27 -11.46
CA VAL A 20 -3.79 34.95 -10.27
C VAL A 20 -3.02 34.01 -9.36
N LEU A 21 -3.50 32.78 -9.16
CA LEU A 21 -2.85 31.79 -8.33
C LEU A 21 -1.46 31.40 -8.86
N TRP A 22 -1.32 31.24 -10.18
CA TRP A 22 -0.08 30.79 -10.81
C TRP A 22 0.91 31.92 -11.14
N ILE A 23 0.44 32.99 -11.72
CA ILE A 23 1.30 34.08 -12.26
C ILE A 23 1.05 35.44 -11.61
N GLY A 24 0.09 35.55 -10.71
CA GLY A 24 -0.20 36.78 -9.99
C GLY A 24 0.88 37.16 -8.96
N THR A 25 0.84 38.39 -8.49
CA THR A 25 1.65 38.86 -7.36
C THR A 25 1.08 38.36 -6.02
N ALA A 26 1.87 38.37 -4.95
CA ALA A 26 1.42 38.03 -3.60
C ALA A 26 0.18 38.85 -3.19
N LYS A 27 0.17 40.15 -3.51
CA LYS A 27 -0.98 41.05 -3.24
C LYS A 27 -2.24 40.63 -4.00
N GLN A 28 -2.10 40.14 -5.22
CA GLN A 28 -3.26 39.62 -5.98
C GLN A 28 -3.71 38.29 -5.44
N ARG A 29 -2.78 37.36 -5.13
CA ARG A 29 -3.10 36.06 -4.52
C ARG A 29 -3.81 36.20 -3.18
N SER A 30 -3.40 37.15 -2.32
CA SER A 30 -4.07 37.40 -1.04
C SER A 30 -5.52 37.88 -1.14
N ARG A 31 -5.97 38.31 -2.33
CA ARG A 31 -7.35 38.74 -2.60
C ARG A 31 -8.23 37.63 -3.14
N ILE A 32 -7.67 36.46 -3.48
CA ILE A 32 -8.47 35.29 -3.84
C ILE A 32 -9.30 34.86 -2.65
N CYS A 33 -10.58 34.55 -2.90
CA CYS A 33 -11.48 34.04 -1.90
C CYS A 33 -11.04 32.67 -1.43
N TYR A 34 -10.42 32.24 -0.59
CA TYR A 34 -9.82 30.93 -0.22
C TYR A 34 -8.50 30.66 -0.94
N PRO A 35 -7.43 31.38 -0.62
CA PRO A 35 -6.08 31.11 -1.12
C PRO A 35 -5.58 29.74 -0.67
N ILE A 36 -4.54 29.22 -1.30
CA ILE A 36 -3.88 28.01 -0.84
C ILE A 36 -3.06 28.34 0.39
N THR A 37 -3.40 27.74 1.51
CA THR A 37 -2.65 27.85 2.77
C THR A 37 -2.29 26.45 3.25
N VAL A 38 -1.09 26.31 3.80
CA VAL A 38 -0.56 25.03 4.28
C VAL A 38 -0.02 25.20 5.70
N GLN A 39 -0.31 24.22 6.55
CA GLN A 39 0.31 24.04 7.85
C GLN A 39 1.07 22.71 7.89
N TYR A 40 2.29 22.74 8.35
CA TYR A 40 3.11 21.58 8.66
C TYR A 40 3.38 21.55 10.14
N ILE A 41 3.08 20.44 10.80
CA ILE A 41 3.18 20.28 12.24
C ILE A 41 3.82 18.93 12.56
N VAL A 42 4.84 18.93 13.40
CA VAL A 42 5.52 17.72 13.88
C VAL A 42 5.15 17.48 15.33
N TYR A 43 4.88 16.24 15.66
CA TYR A 43 4.55 15.77 17.00
C TYR A 43 5.57 14.75 17.49
N ASP A 44 5.85 14.76 18.79
CA ASP A 44 6.62 13.71 19.48
C ASP A 44 5.72 12.53 19.93
N ASP A 45 6.33 11.54 20.61
CA ASP A 45 5.64 10.36 21.14
C ASP A 45 4.60 10.69 22.23
N LEU A 46 4.64 11.90 22.81
CA LEU A 46 3.69 12.40 23.80
C LEU A 46 2.64 13.33 23.19
N GLU A 47 2.57 13.39 21.85
CA GLU A 47 1.70 14.28 21.08
C GLU A 47 1.95 15.78 21.34
N ASN A 48 3.13 16.15 21.84
CA ASN A 48 3.52 17.56 21.91
C ASN A 48 4.01 18.03 20.54
N LYS A 49 3.70 19.28 20.21
CA LYS A 49 4.19 19.93 18.98
C LYS A 49 5.67 20.29 19.16
N THR A 50 6.52 19.74 18.33
CA THR A 50 7.97 19.98 18.33
C THR A 50 8.40 20.95 17.25
N ASN A 51 7.69 20.98 16.11
CA ASN A 51 7.96 21.88 15.00
C ASN A 51 6.64 22.33 14.35
N LYS A 52 6.63 23.56 13.82
CA LYS A 52 5.50 24.10 13.06
C LYS A 52 5.99 25.07 12.00
N LEU A 53 5.57 24.83 10.74
CA LEU A 53 5.76 25.74 9.62
C LEU A 53 4.39 26.12 9.04
N GLU A 54 4.30 27.33 8.52
CA GLU A 54 3.07 27.83 7.89
C GLU A 54 3.39 28.57 6.59
N TRP A 55 2.60 28.30 5.56
CA TRP A 55 2.63 28.98 4.27
C TRP A 55 1.28 29.69 4.08
N ARG A 56 1.19 30.92 4.56
CA ARG A 56 -0.02 31.77 4.51
C ARG A 56 0.25 33.15 3.90
N ASP A 57 1.49 33.42 3.55
CA ASP A 57 1.96 34.72 3.05
C ASP A 57 1.59 34.99 1.58
N ASN A 58 1.08 33.95 0.89
CA ASN A 58 0.70 34.00 -0.53
C ASN A 58 1.83 34.45 -1.47
N THR A 59 3.09 34.36 -1.04
CA THR A 59 4.25 34.81 -1.85
C THR A 59 4.58 33.81 -2.95
N ARG A 60 4.20 32.53 -2.79
CA ARG A 60 4.52 31.42 -3.67
C ARG A 60 3.36 31.03 -4.55
N ASN A 61 3.64 30.67 -5.80
CA ASN A 61 2.69 29.94 -6.64
C ASN A 61 2.62 28.45 -6.20
N PRO A 62 1.69 27.64 -6.73
CA PRO A 62 1.54 26.24 -6.29
C PRO A 62 2.79 25.39 -6.47
N LYS A 63 3.59 25.58 -7.53
CA LYS A 63 4.84 24.85 -7.75
C LYS A 63 5.90 25.26 -6.74
N GLU A 64 6.15 26.55 -6.59
CA GLU A 64 7.08 27.10 -5.61
C GLU A 64 6.70 26.71 -4.18
N LEU A 65 5.41 26.60 -3.88
CA LEU A 65 4.90 26.13 -2.59
C LEU A 65 5.26 24.66 -2.34
N LEU A 66 5.07 23.77 -3.32
CA LEU A 66 5.46 22.37 -3.21
C LEU A 66 6.97 22.22 -3.00
N GLU A 67 7.78 22.95 -3.79
CA GLU A 67 9.24 22.95 -3.68
C GLU A 67 9.69 23.41 -2.30
N ASP A 68 9.12 24.52 -1.78
CA ASP A 68 9.47 25.07 -0.48
C ASP A 68 9.04 24.15 0.70
N ILE A 69 7.92 23.44 0.55
CA ILE A 69 7.51 22.42 1.53
C ILE A 69 8.51 21.26 1.54
N MET A 70 8.88 20.74 0.37
CA MET A 70 9.82 19.61 0.27
C MET A 70 11.22 19.98 0.78
N ASP A 71 11.64 21.24 0.63
CA ASP A 71 12.93 21.74 1.12
C ASP A 71 12.95 21.95 2.64
N LYS A 72 11.87 22.48 3.22
CA LYS A 72 11.82 22.87 4.63
C LYS A 72 11.32 21.81 5.58
N ALA A 73 10.53 20.86 5.10
CA ALA A 73 9.96 19.79 5.91
C ALA A 73 10.98 18.64 6.09
N VAL A 74 12.04 18.91 6.84
CA VAL A 74 13.20 18.00 6.99
C VAL A 74 12.83 16.63 7.53
N GLU A 75 11.78 16.52 8.34
CA GLU A 75 11.32 15.25 8.90
C GLU A 75 10.78 14.30 7.82
N LEU A 76 10.36 14.81 6.67
CA LEU A 76 9.97 14.01 5.51
C LEU A 76 11.17 13.33 4.82
N THR A 77 12.39 13.78 5.11
CA THR A 77 13.63 13.24 4.53
C THR A 77 14.28 12.16 5.42
N TYR A 78 13.76 11.92 6.63
CA TYR A 78 14.31 10.94 7.55
C TYR A 78 14.28 9.53 6.96
N SER A 79 15.27 8.73 7.34
CA SER A 79 15.47 7.39 6.80
C SER A 79 16.00 6.43 7.86
N TYR A 80 15.77 5.14 7.64
CA TYR A 80 16.46 4.07 8.35
C TYR A 80 17.58 3.50 7.49
N GLU A 81 18.59 2.97 8.17
CA GLU A 81 19.56 2.11 7.55
C GLU A 81 19.19 0.65 7.77
N MET A 82 19.14 -0.12 6.71
CA MET A 82 18.86 -1.55 6.75
C MET A 82 20.05 -2.34 6.21
N PRO A 83 20.52 -3.41 6.90
CA PRO A 83 21.56 -4.29 6.36
C PRO A 83 21.14 -4.91 5.03
N ASN A 84 22.01 -4.89 4.04
CA ASN A 84 21.82 -5.54 2.75
C ASN A 84 23.13 -6.26 2.35
N GLY A 85 23.32 -7.48 2.85
CA GLY A 85 24.58 -8.22 2.70
C GLY A 85 25.76 -7.47 3.33
N LEU A 86 26.78 -7.16 2.52
CA LEU A 86 27.96 -6.37 2.95
C LEU A 86 27.71 -4.86 2.97
N PHE A 87 26.58 -4.40 2.45
CA PHE A 87 26.24 -3.00 2.33
C PHE A 87 25.05 -2.65 3.23
N ARG A 88 24.75 -1.35 3.32
CA ARG A 88 23.53 -0.85 3.95
C ARG A 88 22.63 -0.25 2.88
N LYS A 89 21.33 -0.49 3.00
CA LYS A 89 20.30 0.16 2.20
C LYS A 89 19.65 1.23 3.05
N THR A 90 19.65 2.45 2.55
CA THR A 90 18.90 3.55 3.17
C THR A 90 17.48 3.54 2.61
N ILE A 91 16.49 3.46 3.50
CA ILE A 91 15.06 3.52 3.13
C ILE A 91 14.47 4.72 3.85
N ARG A 92 13.88 5.65 3.12
CA ARG A 92 13.20 6.80 3.71
C ARG A 92 11.96 6.36 4.51
N TYR A 93 11.65 7.06 5.59
CA TYR A 93 10.40 6.90 6.32
C TYR A 93 9.22 7.08 5.37
N TYR A 94 9.32 8.09 4.50
CA TYR A 94 8.37 8.34 3.43
C TYR A 94 9.11 8.48 2.11
N ASN A 95 8.71 7.70 1.11
CA ASN A 95 9.28 7.81 -0.22
C ASN A 95 9.02 9.21 -0.78
N GLU A 96 10.02 9.84 -1.39
CA GLU A 96 9.91 11.20 -1.90
C GLU A 96 8.81 11.36 -2.97
N ASN A 97 8.71 10.38 -3.87
CA ASN A 97 7.68 10.39 -4.91
C ASN A 97 6.29 10.22 -4.31
N LEU A 98 6.15 9.40 -3.24
CA LEU A 98 4.89 9.24 -2.52
C LEU A 98 4.46 10.55 -1.85
N ILE A 99 5.37 11.23 -1.13
CA ILE A 99 5.05 12.53 -0.52
C ILE A 99 4.69 13.57 -1.56
N ARG A 100 5.47 13.64 -2.65
CA ARG A 100 5.16 14.56 -3.76
C ARG A 100 3.77 14.30 -4.32
N GLU A 101 3.42 13.04 -4.57
CA GLU A 101 2.10 12.66 -5.08
C GLU A 101 0.97 13.05 -4.11
N LEU A 102 1.12 12.79 -2.80
CA LEU A 102 0.14 13.19 -1.80
C LEU A 102 -0.05 14.71 -1.72
N LEU A 103 1.03 15.48 -1.80
CA LEU A 103 0.99 16.94 -1.78
C LEU A 103 0.34 17.50 -3.06
N VAL A 104 0.72 16.98 -4.23
CA VAL A 104 0.13 17.39 -5.51
C VAL A 104 -1.36 17.04 -5.53
N ASN A 105 -1.75 15.86 -5.07
CA ASN A 105 -3.15 15.46 -4.94
C ASN A 105 -3.92 16.38 -3.99
N SER A 106 -3.32 16.81 -2.88
CA SER A 106 -3.94 17.76 -1.96
C SER A 106 -4.20 19.10 -2.63
N LEU A 107 -3.30 19.59 -3.48
CA LEU A 107 -3.51 20.82 -4.25
C LEU A 107 -4.57 20.64 -5.36
N ALA A 108 -4.47 19.55 -6.12
CA ALA A 108 -5.34 19.26 -7.25
C ALA A 108 -6.80 19.02 -6.83
N HIS A 109 -7.01 18.41 -5.67
CA HIS A 109 -8.33 17.98 -5.21
C HIS A 109 -8.89 18.79 -4.04
N SER A 110 -8.19 19.81 -3.57
CA SER A 110 -8.67 20.73 -2.54
C SER A 110 -9.91 21.50 -3.01
N SER A 111 -10.91 21.61 -2.14
CA SER A 111 -12.07 22.48 -2.41
C SER A 111 -11.66 23.95 -2.32
N ARG A 112 -12.05 24.74 -3.31
CA ARG A 112 -11.84 26.20 -3.35
C ARG A 112 -13.04 27.00 -2.84
N THR A 113 -13.98 26.30 -2.20
CA THR A 113 -15.17 26.91 -1.58
C THR A 113 -15.21 26.71 -0.06
N ILE A 114 -14.20 26.07 0.49
CA ILE A 114 -14.06 25.81 1.93
C ILE A 114 -12.80 26.51 2.42
N SER A 115 -12.97 27.41 3.42
CA SER A 115 -11.87 28.14 4.05
C SER A 115 -11.18 27.26 5.09
N ASN A 116 -10.24 26.44 4.63
CA ASN A 116 -9.45 25.58 5.49
C ASN A 116 -8.05 25.40 4.92
N ASP A 117 -7.06 25.17 5.79
CA ASP A 117 -5.70 24.89 5.37
C ASP A 117 -5.56 23.44 4.88
N ILE A 118 -4.62 23.21 3.96
CA ILE A 118 -4.02 21.90 3.80
C ILE A 118 -3.13 21.67 5.01
N THR A 119 -3.32 20.58 5.74
CA THR A 119 -2.54 20.27 6.93
C THR A 119 -1.69 19.03 6.72
N ILE A 120 -0.42 19.13 7.05
CA ILE A 120 0.55 18.03 7.04
C ILE A 120 0.96 17.82 8.48
N LYS A 121 0.63 16.68 9.08
CA LYS A 121 1.00 16.35 10.45
C LYS A 121 1.89 15.13 10.45
N VAL A 122 3.07 15.26 11.03
CA VAL A 122 4.06 14.19 11.14
C VAL A 122 4.08 13.69 12.58
N TYR A 123 3.86 12.40 12.73
CA TYR A 123 3.96 11.67 13.99
C TYR A 123 5.10 10.64 13.90
N PRO A 124 5.59 10.10 15.01
CA PRO A 124 6.74 9.17 15.00
C PRO A 124 6.60 7.95 14.10
N GLY A 125 5.38 7.46 13.89
CA GLY A 125 5.14 6.25 13.10
C GLY A 125 4.34 6.47 11.81
N TYR A 126 3.83 7.68 11.57
CA TYR A 126 3.01 7.97 10.40
C TYR A 126 2.92 9.46 10.09
N ILE A 127 2.51 9.77 8.88
CA ILE A 127 2.14 11.12 8.46
C ILE A 127 0.65 11.14 8.09
N CYS A 128 -0.04 12.24 8.37
CA CYS A 128 -1.35 12.48 7.80
C CYS A 128 -1.39 13.81 7.04
N ILE A 129 -2.00 13.77 5.87
CA ILE A 129 -2.20 14.93 5.01
C ILE A 129 -3.70 15.11 4.83
N SER A 130 -4.20 16.26 5.27
CA SER A 130 -5.61 16.62 5.14
C SER A 130 -5.78 17.80 4.20
N ASN A 131 -6.76 17.73 3.31
CA ASN A 131 -7.11 18.85 2.44
C ASN A 131 -8.60 19.21 2.55
N PRO A 132 -8.96 20.48 2.30
CA PRO A 132 -10.34 20.94 2.29
C PRO A 132 -11.19 20.21 1.24
N GLY A 133 -12.40 19.83 1.62
CA GLY A 133 -13.39 19.14 0.79
C GLY A 133 -13.34 17.62 0.94
N GLY A 134 -14.51 17.01 1.16
CA GLY A 134 -14.67 15.55 1.21
C GLY A 134 -14.38 14.86 -0.12
N LEU A 135 -14.41 13.54 -0.17
CA LEU A 135 -14.33 12.80 -1.42
C LEU A 135 -15.45 13.21 -2.38
N PRO A 136 -15.18 13.28 -3.69
CA PRO A 136 -16.21 13.58 -4.68
C PRO A 136 -17.32 12.53 -4.69
N LEU A 137 -18.51 12.91 -5.18
CA LEU A 137 -19.62 11.98 -5.31
C LEU A 137 -19.23 10.77 -6.16
N GLY A 138 -19.52 9.57 -5.64
CA GLY A 138 -19.16 8.29 -6.28
C GLY A 138 -17.75 7.79 -5.97
N VAL A 139 -16.90 8.60 -5.35
CA VAL A 139 -15.58 8.18 -4.85
C VAL A 139 -15.68 7.82 -3.38
N THR A 140 -15.16 6.66 -3.02
CA THR A 140 -15.12 6.16 -1.65
C THR A 140 -13.71 5.65 -1.34
N LYS A 141 -13.40 5.42 -0.07
CA LYS A 141 -12.14 4.80 0.34
C LYS A 141 -11.93 3.38 -0.26
N ASP A 142 -13.03 2.70 -0.63
CA ASP A 142 -13.02 1.32 -1.13
C ASP A 142 -13.00 1.25 -2.67
N ASN A 143 -12.99 2.39 -3.38
CA ASN A 143 -12.89 2.43 -4.85
C ASN A 143 -11.93 3.49 -5.40
N ILE A 144 -11.23 4.22 -4.55
CA ILE A 144 -10.37 5.34 -4.95
C ILE A 144 -9.24 4.92 -5.89
N LEU A 145 -8.75 3.68 -5.76
CA LEU A 145 -7.71 3.12 -6.62
C LEU A 145 -8.15 2.99 -8.09
N HIS A 146 -9.46 2.88 -8.33
CA HIS A 146 -10.01 2.65 -9.68
C HIS A 146 -10.93 3.77 -10.17
N THR A 147 -11.13 4.82 -9.35
CA THR A 147 -12.05 5.90 -9.67
C THR A 147 -11.28 7.15 -10.03
N LYS A 148 -11.50 7.64 -11.25
CA LYS A 148 -10.91 8.89 -11.74
C LYS A 148 -11.91 10.01 -11.57
N HIS A 149 -11.58 11.02 -10.76
CA HIS A 149 -12.39 12.23 -10.60
C HIS A 149 -11.48 13.45 -10.54
N ARG A 150 -11.82 14.47 -11.31
CA ARG A 150 -11.08 15.74 -11.38
C ARG A 150 -11.91 16.85 -10.74
N ARG A 151 -11.62 17.18 -9.47
CA ARG A 151 -12.32 18.30 -8.80
C ARG A 151 -11.97 19.64 -9.43
N ASN A 152 -10.71 19.88 -9.71
CA ASN A 152 -10.20 21.12 -10.29
C ASN A 152 -9.51 20.79 -11.62
N PRO A 153 -10.25 20.55 -12.73
CA PRO A 153 -9.68 20.07 -13.99
C PRO A 153 -8.60 21.02 -14.56
N ASN A 154 -8.85 22.33 -14.53
CA ASN A 154 -7.89 23.30 -15.05
C ASN A 154 -6.59 23.37 -14.22
N MET A 155 -6.67 23.15 -12.89
CA MET A 155 -5.49 23.01 -12.04
C MET A 155 -4.68 21.75 -12.40
N ILE A 156 -5.36 20.63 -12.59
CA ILE A 156 -4.75 19.35 -12.98
C ILE A 156 -4.05 19.49 -14.33
N GLU A 157 -4.66 20.19 -15.28
CA GLU A 157 -4.05 20.42 -16.59
C GLU A 157 -2.70 21.16 -16.49
N ILE A 158 -2.63 22.21 -15.67
CA ILE A 158 -1.38 22.93 -15.41
C ILE A 158 -0.35 22.06 -14.70
N LEU A 159 -0.77 21.31 -13.66
CA LEU A 159 0.12 20.41 -12.92
C LEU A 159 0.69 19.33 -13.86
N THR A 160 -0.13 18.81 -14.77
CA THR A 160 0.30 17.84 -15.79
C THR A 160 1.27 18.47 -16.80
N ALA A 161 0.97 19.67 -17.31
CA ALA A 161 1.84 20.40 -18.24
C ALA A 161 3.21 20.72 -17.63
N LEU A 162 3.26 20.91 -16.31
CA LEU A 162 4.51 21.14 -15.56
C LEU A 162 5.23 19.83 -15.16
N GLY A 163 4.70 18.66 -15.52
CA GLY A 163 5.25 17.35 -15.13
C GLY A 163 5.17 17.05 -13.64
N LEU A 164 4.30 17.74 -12.91
CA LEU A 164 4.09 17.52 -11.47
C LEU A 164 3.07 16.41 -11.18
N MET A 165 2.24 16.07 -12.17
CA MET A 165 1.20 15.05 -12.11
C MET A 165 1.07 14.34 -13.46
N GLU A 166 0.79 13.05 -13.47
CA GLU A 166 0.57 12.32 -14.74
C GLU A 166 -0.79 12.65 -15.38
N GLY A 167 -1.76 13.09 -14.58
CA GLY A 167 -3.10 13.47 -15.07
C GLY A 167 -4.00 12.31 -15.48
N GLU A 168 -3.50 11.08 -15.47
CA GLU A 168 -4.21 9.86 -15.88
C GLU A 168 -5.01 9.20 -14.74
N GLY A 169 -4.88 9.71 -13.51
CA GLY A 169 -5.50 9.14 -12.30
C GLY A 169 -4.75 7.92 -11.77
N SER A 170 -3.45 7.83 -12.02
CA SER A 170 -2.53 6.77 -11.58
C SER A 170 -1.86 7.06 -10.22
N GLY A 171 -2.17 8.21 -9.59
CA GLY A 171 -1.49 8.66 -8.38
C GLY A 171 -1.58 7.67 -7.21
N TYR A 172 -2.76 7.10 -6.97
CA TYR A 172 -2.92 6.07 -5.94
C TYR A 172 -2.28 4.74 -6.33
N ASP A 173 -2.24 4.38 -7.61
CA ASP A 173 -1.49 3.21 -8.09
C ASP A 173 0.01 3.35 -7.78
N LEU A 174 0.59 4.57 -7.96
CA LEU A 174 1.98 4.85 -7.60
C LEU A 174 2.21 4.70 -6.09
N ILE A 175 1.33 5.26 -5.25
CA ILE A 175 1.44 5.15 -3.79
C ILE A 175 1.39 3.68 -3.37
N TYR A 176 0.44 2.90 -3.89
CA TYR A 176 0.30 1.46 -3.60
C TYR A 176 1.52 0.66 -4.06
N GLU A 177 2.10 0.99 -5.23
CA GLU A 177 3.34 0.35 -5.71
C GLU A 177 4.51 0.63 -4.76
N LEU A 178 4.72 1.89 -4.38
CA LEU A 178 5.81 2.28 -3.49
C LEU A 178 5.68 1.61 -2.13
N ASP A 179 4.49 1.59 -1.55
CA ASP A 179 4.24 0.89 -0.29
C ASP A 179 4.46 -0.61 -0.40
N ALA A 180 4.05 -1.22 -1.51
CA ALA A 180 4.26 -2.64 -1.74
C ALA A 180 5.75 -2.98 -1.86
N VAL A 181 6.53 -2.16 -2.58
CA VAL A 181 7.98 -2.34 -2.77
C VAL A 181 8.74 -2.14 -1.46
N GLU A 182 8.32 -1.21 -0.62
CA GLU A 182 8.95 -0.92 0.67
C GLU A 182 8.35 -1.71 1.84
N ALA A 183 7.47 -2.69 1.56
CA ALA A 183 6.78 -3.50 2.57
C ALA A 183 6.05 -2.66 3.63
N LYS A 184 5.50 -1.54 3.24
CA LYS A 184 4.67 -0.66 4.08
C LYS A 184 3.18 -0.99 3.91
N LYS A 185 2.37 -0.57 4.87
CA LYS A 185 0.91 -0.66 4.75
C LYS A 185 0.42 0.38 3.74
N GLN A 186 -0.62 0.01 2.98
CA GLN A 186 -1.31 0.96 2.11
C GLN A 186 -1.91 2.10 2.92
N PRO A 187 -2.09 3.30 2.30
CA PRO A 187 -2.62 4.45 3.01
C PRO A 187 -4.06 4.21 3.47
N GLU A 188 -4.37 4.70 4.64
CA GLU A 188 -5.73 4.75 5.15
C GLU A 188 -6.34 6.11 4.82
N ILE A 189 -7.61 6.12 4.40
CA ILE A 189 -8.30 7.32 3.97
C ILE A 189 -9.54 7.53 4.82
N GLU A 190 -9.63 8.71 5.41
CA GLU A 190 -10.82 9.19 6.08
C GLU A 190 -11.40 10.37 5.31
N SER A 191 -12.71 10.39 5.16
CA SER A 191 -13.41 11.49 4.51
C SER A 191 -14.62 11.90 5.31
N THR A 192 -14.73 13.21 5.50
CA THR A 192 -15.93 13.87 5.97
C THR A 192 -16.53 14.72 4.83
N PHE A 193 -17.60 15.44 5.08
CA PHE A 193 -18.12 16.41 4.11
C PHE A 193 -17.11 17.53 3.79
N ASN A 194 -16.32 17.95 4.79
CA ASN A 194 -15.44 19.12 4.70
C ASN A 194 -13.95 18.79 4.48
N THR A 195 -13.54 17.56 4.67
CA THR A 195 -12.11 17.17 4.61
C THR A 195 -11.91 15.77 4.10
N VAL A 196 -10.81 15.56 3.40
CA VAL A 196 -10.19 14.23 3.17
C VAL A 196 -8.87 14.21 3.90
N THR A 197 -8.62 13.15 4.65
CA THR A 197 -7.34 12.90 5.34
C THR A 197 -6.76 11.57 4.88
N VAL A 198 -5.52 11.57 4.45
CA VAL A 198 -4.75 10.38 4.08
C VAL A 198 -3.71 10.14 5.17
N TYR A 199 -3.71 8.94 5.75
CA TYR A 199 -2.73 8.48 6.72
C TYR A 199 -1.75 7.54 6.04
N GLN A 200 -0.47 7.84 6.11
CA GLN A 200 0.60 7.04 5.53
C GLN A 200 1.56 6.56 6.61
N SER A 201 1.72 5.24 6.72
CA SER A 201 2.65 4.64 7.68
C SER A 201 4.11 4.84 7.24
N ALA A 202 4.98 5.11 8.23
CA ALA A 202 6.43 5.10 8.05
C ALA A 202 7.02 3.69 8.22
N GLU A 203 6.30 2.79 8.88
CA GLU A 203 6.79 1.50 9.35
C GLU A 203 6.96 0.49 8.21
N ILE A 204 8.16 -0.11 8.13
CA ILE A 204 8.41 -1.29 7.31
C ILE A 204 7.95 -2.51 8.10
N THR A 205 6.90 -3.18 7.61
CA THR A 205 6.28 -4.31 8.31
C THR A 205 7.15 -5.58 8.31
N ASP A 206 7.94 -5.78 7.26
CA ASP A 206 8.83 -6.93 7.12
C ASP A 206 10.03 -6.57 6.21
N LYS A 207 11.23 -6.51 6.80
CA LYS A 207 12.48 -6.18 6.08
C LYS A 207 12.84 -7.22 5.03
N GLU A 208 12.50 -8.48 5.25
CA GLU A 208 12.75 -9.56 4.30
C GLU A 208 11.90 -9.41 3.03
N VAL A 209 10.70 -8.86 3.17
CA VAL A 209 9.85 -8.53 2.02
C VAL A 209 10.48 -7.46 1.16
N VAL A 210 11.14 -6.45 1.76
CA VAL A 210 11.87 -5.42 1.00
C VAL A 210 13.00 -6.06 0.18
N HIS A 211 13.78 -6.97 0.78
CA HIS A 211 14.86 -7.69 0.07
C HIS A 211 14.30 -8.57 -1.06
N LEU A 212 13.17 -9.25 -0.81
CA LEU A 212 12.50 -10.06 -1.82
C LEU A 212 12.00 -9.20 -2.98
N MET A 213 11.39 -8.04 -2.70
CA MET A 213 10.94 -7.10 -3.72
C MET A 213 12.11 -6.58 -4.56
N ASP A 214 13.24 -6.26 -3.93
CA ASP A 214 14.46 -5.86 -4.65
C ASP A 214 14.94 -6.97 -5.59
N TYR A 215 15.03 -8.21 -5.10
CA TYR A 215 15.41 -9.37 -5.92
C TYR A 215 14.47 -9.54 -7.12
N VAL A 216 13.16 -9.47 -6.89
CA VAL A 216 12.15 -9.64 -7.94
C VAL A 216 12.22 -8.49 -8.96
N ASN A 217 12.36 -7.26 -8.52
CA ASN A 217 12.49 -6.10 -9.41
C ASN A 217 13.76 -6.14 -10.29
N HIS A 218 14.86 -6.74 -9.79
CA HIS A 218 16.09 -6.89 -10.57
C HIS A 218 16.02 -8.05 -11.60
N ASN A 219 15.28 -9.10 -11.29
CA ASN A 219 15.31 -10.33 -12.09
C ASN A 219 14.08 -10.49 -12.99
N TYR A 220 12.99 -9.75 -12.76
CA TYR A 220 11.73 -9.90 -13.49
C TYR A 220 11.18 -8.55 -13.92
N GLN A 221 10.64 -8.49 -15.13
CA GLN A 221 9.91 -7.31 -15.61
C GLN A 221 8.45 -7.41 -15.19
N LEU A 222 8.09 -6.71 -14.13
CA LEU A 222 6.74 -6.68 -13.59
C LEU A 222 6.07 -5.34 -13.91
N SER A 223 4.80 -5.40 -14.30
CA SER A 223 3.95 -4.21 -14.37
C SER A 223 3.68 -3.65 -12.97
N GLN A 224 3.26 -2.40 -12.89
CA GLN A 224 2.84 -1.76 -11.65
C GLN A 224 1.83 -2.63 -10.87
N LYS A 225 0.78 -3.11 -11.54
CA LYS A 225 -0.23 -4.01 -10.95
C LYS A 225 0.37 -5.29 -10.37
N ASN A 226 1.33 -5.89 -11.08
CA ASN A 226 2.00 -7.09 -10.58
C ASN A 226 2.85 -6.81 -9.34
N LYS A 227 3.58 -5.68 -9.29
CA LYS A 227 4.37 -5.29 -8.13
C LYS A 227 3.49 -5.04 -6.90
N ILE A 228 2.37 -4.33 -7.08
CA ILE A 228 1.39 -4.09 -6.01
C ILE A 228 0.89 -5.42 -5.44
N ALA A 229 0.39 -6.31 -6.31
CA ALA A 229 -0.16 -7.60 -5.87
C ALA A 229 0.91 -8.47 -5.21
N PHE A 230 2.11 -8.56 -5.81
CA PHE A 230 3.20 -9.37 -5.29
C PHE A 230 3.66 -8.88 -3.92
N GLY A 231 3.85 -7.56 -3.72
CA GLY A 231 4.23 -6.99 -2.43
C GLY A 231 3.18 -7.23 -1.34
N ILE A 232 1.89 -7.12 -1.66
CA ILE A 232 0.81 -7.46 -0.73
C ILE A 232 0.86 -8.95 -0.36
N ILE A 233 0.98 -9.86 -1.35
CA ILE A 233 1.07 -11.31 -1.12
C ILE A 233 2.29 -11.66 -0.26
N ALA A 234 3.44 -11.04 -0.54
CA ALA A 234 4.68 -11.28 0.19
C ALA A 234 4.57 -10.81 1.66
N ARG A 235 3.98 -9.65 1.90
CA ARG A 235 3.77 -9.09 3.25
C ARG A 235 2.80 -9.94 4.07
N GLU A 236 1.68 -10.35 3.48
CA GLU A 236 0.67 -11.18 4.15
C GLU A 236 1.09 -12.66 4.24
N LYS A 237 2.18 -13.07 3.56
CA LYS A 237 2.71 -14.43 3.46
C LYS A 237 1.72 -15.44 2.85
N ARG A 238 0.46 -15.32 3.19
CA ARG A 238 -0.69 -16.06 2.64
C ARG A 238 -1.91 -15.15 2.69
N ILE A 239 -2.56 -14.95 1.55
CA ILE A 239 -3.75 -14.10 1.45
C ILE A 239 -4.85 -14.81 0.66
N ALA A 240 -6.09 -14.79 1.18
CA ALA A 240 -7.23 -15.30 0.43
C ALA A 240 -7.47 -14.46 -0.83
N THR A 241 -7.94 -15.09 -1.92
CA THR A 241 -8.25 -14.37 -3.17
C THR A 241 -9.27 -13.26 -2.96
N THR A 242 -10.23 -13.47 -2.07
CA THR A 242 -11.24 -12.46 -1.69
C THR A 242 -10.63 -11.28 -0.97
N ASP A 243 -9.68 -11.52 -0.06
CA ASP A 243 -9.04 -10.45 0.73
C ASP A 243 -8.06 -9.67 -0.15
N LEU A 244 -7.32 -10.35 -1.04
CA LEU A 244 -6.49 -9.67 -2.03
C LEU A 244 -7.32 -8.79 -2.95
N SER A 245 -8.47 -9.29 -3.45
CA SER A 245 -9.39 -8.49 -4.26
C SER A 245 -9.92 -7.28 -3.51
N LYS A 246 -10.26 -7.45 -2.22
CA LYS A 246 -10.72 -6.34 -1.37
C LYS A 246 -9.61 -5.30 -1.14
N THR A 247 -8.38 -5.73 -0.81
CA THR A 247 -7.23 -4.83 -0.63
C THR A 247 -6.91 -4.07 -1.91
N LEU A 248 -7.07 -4.71 -3.08
CA LEU A 248 -6.92 -4.08 -4.39
C LEU A 248 -8.17 -3.32 -4.84
N GLN A 249 -9.20 -3.21 -4.00
CA GLN A 249 -10.46 -2.50 -4.28
C GLN A 249 -11.17 -2.99 -5.57
N LEU A 250 -11.04 -4.27 -5.90
CA LEU A 250 -11.60 -4.85 -7.11
C LEU A 250 -13.08 -5.23 -6.91
N THR A 251 -13.92 -4.86 -7.88
CA THR A 251 -15.37 -5.14 -7.85
C THR A 251 -15.73 -6.51 -8.42
N ALA A 252 -14.83 -7.14 -9.18
CA ALA A 252 -15.05 -8.43 -9.80
C ALA A 252 -13.76 -9.27 -9.79
N GLU A 253 -13.87 -10.58 -9.53
CA GLU A 253 -12.74 -11.52 -9.49
C GLU A 253 -11.97 -11.58 -10.82
N GLU A 254 -12.62 -11.33 -11.95
CA GLU A 254 -11.98 -11.29 -13.27
C GLU A 254 -10.88 -10.23 -13.37
N ARG A 255 -11.02 -9.13 -12.63
CA ARG A 255 -10.01 -8.06 -12.60
C ARG A 255 -8.76 -8.48 -11.85
N LEU A 256 -8.86 -9.40 -10.89
CA LEU A 256 -7.72 -9.91 -10.15
C LEU A 256 -6.68 -10.59 -11.06
N ARG A 257 -7.11 -11.21 -12.14
CA ARG A 257 -6.22 -11.87 -13.13
C ARG A 257 -5.17 -10.89 -13.67
N SER A 258 -5.56 -9.66 -13.96
CA SER A 258 -4.61 -8.65 -14.47
C SER A 258 -3.48 -8.31 -13.47
N TYR A 259 -3.66 -8.61 -12.18
CA TYR A 259 -2.68 -8.42 -11.13
C TYR A 259 -1.80 -9.64 -10.88
N VAL A 260 -2.31 -10.85 -11.10
CA VAL A 260 -1.66 -12.09 -10.65
C VAL A 260 -1.23 -13.05 -11.78
N ASP A 261 -1.83 -12.99 -12.97
CA ASP A 261 -1.56 -13.98 -14.05
C ASP A 261 -0.07 -13.99 -14.46
N ASN A 262 0.57 -12.83 -14.55
CA ASN A 262 1.99 -12.76 -14.89
C ASN A 262 2.88 -13.25 -13.73
N LEU A 263 2.46 -13.07 -12.50
CA LEU A 263 3.15 -13.59 -11.31
C LEU A 263 3.10 -15.11 -11.27
N ASP A 264 1.95 -15.69 -11.60
CA ASP A 264 1.76 -17.15 -11.67
C ASP A 264 2.56 -17.77 -12.82
N LYS A 265 2.50 -17.16 -14.02
CA LYS A 265 3.28 -17.60 -15.20
C LYS A 265 4.79 -17.60 -14.94
N ASN A 266 5.29 -16.62 -14.19
CA ASN A 266 6.71 -16.53 -13.82
C ASN A 266 7.05 -17.35 -12.58
N HIS A 267 6.11 -18.12 -12.04
CA HIS A 267 6.28 -18.93 -10.83
C HIS A 267 6.72 -18.11 -9.60
N LEU A 268 6.31 -16.84 -9.50
CA LEU A 268 6.60 -15.99 -8.35
C LEU A 268 5.64 -16.27 -7.18
N ILE A 269 4.43 -16.67 -7.50
CA ILE A 269 3.38 -17.02 -6.54
C ILE A 269 2.83 -18.41 -6.82
N ILE A 270 2.16 -18.97 -5.82
CA ILE A 270 1.40 -20.23 -5.94
C ILE A 270 -0.03 -19.95 -5.51
N LYS A 271 -0.99 -20.38 -6.34
CA LYS A 271 -2.40 -20.43 -5.99
C LYS A 271 -2.76 -21.80 -5.45
N SER A 272 -3.30 -21.88 -4.25
CA SER A 272 -3.75 -23.12 -3.62
C SER A 272 -5.22 -23.03 -3.22
N GLY A 273 -5.90 -24.18 -3.18
CA GLY A 273 -7.33 -24.24 -2.90
C GLY A 273 -8.21 -23.97 -4.12
N ALA A 274 -9.52 -24.10 -3.92
CA ALA A 274 -10.54 -23.89 -4.96
C ALA A 274 -11.65 -22.99 -4.44
N THR A 275 -12.29 -22.26 -5.33
CA THR A 275 -13.42 -21.38 -5.05
C THR A 275 -13.16 -20.40 -3.91
N LYS A 276 -14.08 -20.22 -2.95
CA LYS A 276 -13.97 -19.27 -1.82
C LYS A 276 -12.83 -19.57 -0.84
N GLY A 277 -12.22 -20.78 -0.89
CA GLY A 277 -11.07 -21.15 -0.08
C GLY A 277 -9.73 -21.00 -0.77
N ALA A 278 -9.70 -20.44 -1.99
CA ALA A 278 -8.46 -20.21 -2.72
C ALA A 278 -7.64 -19.08 -2.08
N TYR A 279 -6.33 -19.25 -2.07
CA TYR A 279 -5.39 -18.25 -1.56
C TYR A 279 -4.13 -18.20 -2.41
N TYR A 280 -3.42 -17.08 -2.32
CA TYR A 280 -2.10 -16.89 -2.90
C TYR A 280 -1.03 -16.86 -1.82
N GLN A 281 0.15 -17.34 -2.17
CA GLN A 281 1.37 -17.23 -1.36
C GLN A 281 2.58 -17.08 -2.29
N VAL A 282 3.69 -16.58 -1.76
CA VAL A 282 4.96 -16.54 -2.49
C VAL A 282 5.44 -17.96 -2.75
N ASN A 283 6.01 -18.20 -3.93
CA ASN A 283 6.58 -19.51 -4.27
C ASN A 283 7.81 -19.79 -3.39
N PRO A 284 7.85 -20.90 -2.64
CA PRO A 284 9.01 -21.27 -1.81
C PRO A 284 10.32 -21.38 -2.59
N THR A 285 10.28 -21.81 -3.86
CA THR A 285 11.45 -21.87 -4.73
C THR A 285 12.04 -20.49 -4.98
N LEU A 286 11.18 -19.46 -5.14
CA LEU A 286 11.60 -18.07 -5.27
C LEU A 286 12.32 -17.60 -4.00
N LEU A 287 11.77 -17.91 -2.82
CA LEU A 287 12.40 -17.54 -1.53
C LEU A 287 13.80 -18.14 -1.38
N THR A 288 13.96 -19.40 -1.79
CA THR A 288 15.26 -20.07 -1.80
C THR A 288 16.25 -19.38 -2.75
N ASN A 289 15.80 -19.06 -3.98
CA ASN A 289 16.63 -18.39 -4.98
C ASN A 289 17.04 -16.97 -4.56
N ALA A 290 16.12 -16.25 -3.93
CA ALA A 290 16.36 -14.91 -3.40
C ALA A 290 17.20 -14.90 -2.11
N LYS A 291 17.51 -16.07 -1.55
CA LYS A 291 18.15 -16.24 -0.21
C LYS A 291 17.37 -15.45 0.86
N SER A 292 16.07 -15.36 0.71
CA SER A 292 15.21 -14.64 1.63
C SER A 292 14.98 -15.48 2.89
N ASN A 293 15.11 -14.85 4.04
CA ASN A 293 14.80 -15.44 5.33
C ASN A 293 13.31 -15.27 5.70
N ILE A 294 12.45 -14.96 4.73
CA ILE A 294 11.01 -14.99 4.98
C ILE A 294 10.66 -16.38 5.49
N VAL A 295 10.43 -16.45 6.79
CA VAL A 295 9.92 -17.67 7.41
C VAL A 295 8.50 -17.82 6.88
N THR A 296 8.35 -18.74 5.92
CA THR A 296 7.03 -19.28 5.65
C THR A 296 6.55 -19.89 6.96
N THR A 297 5.62 -19.25 7.63
CA THR A 297 4.99 -19.85 8.81
C THR A 297 4.48 -21.23 8.38
N LEU A 298 4.40 -22.19 9.30
CA LEU A 298 3.77 -23.50 9.04
C LEU A 298 2.37 -23.36 8.41
N LYS A 299 1.72 -22.20 8.56
CA LYS A 299 0.49 -21.81 7.85
C LYS A 299 0.63 -21.70 6.32
N THR A 300 1.86 -21.52 5.80
CA THR A 300 2.16 -21.42 4.36
C THR A 300 2.81 -22.69 3.79
N ILE A 301 2.98 -23.72 4.60
CA ILE A 301 3.57 -24.99 4.16
C ILE A 301 2.65 -25.64 3.12
N GLU A 302 3.23 -26.04 2.02
CA GLU A 302 2.50 -26.79 1.01
C GLU A 302 1.90 -28.10 1.58
N PRO A 303 0.70 -28.51 1.12
CA PRO A 303 0.02 -29.67 1.65
C PRO A 303 0.88 -30.96 1.70
N TYR A 304 1.82 -31.13 0.75
CA TYR A 304 2.72 -32.29 0.75
C TYR A 304 3.77 -32.22 1.86
N VAL A 305 4.30 -31.01 2.18
CA VAL A 305 5.25 -30.81 3.28
C VAL A 305 4.54 -30.98 4.61
N LEU A 306 3.33 -30.46 4.75
CA LEU A 306 2.51 -30.66 5.94
C LEU A 306 2.13 -32.14 6.13
N LYS A 307 1.83 -32.86 5.03
CA LYS A 307 1.66 -34.32 5.07
C LYS A 307 2.91 -35.03 5.57
N ALA A 308 4.10 -34.62 5.08
CA ALA A 308 5.36 -35.20 5.55
C ALA A 308 5.61 -34.95 7.03
N LEU A 309 5.31 -33.73 7.53
CA LEU A 309 5.40 -33.40 8.96
C LEU A 309 4.44 -34.23 9.82
N ILE A 310 3.19 -34.36 9.38
CA ILE A 310 2.19 -35.20 10.07
C ILE A 310 2.67 -36.67 10.10
N LYS A 311 3.22 -37.18 9.01
CA LYS A 311 3.76 -38.54 8.96
C LYS A 311 4.96 -38.72 9.88
N GLU A 312 5.87 -37.75 9.90
CA GLU A 312 7.04 -37.78 10.80
C GLU A 312 6.60 -37.69 12.28
N ASP A 313 5.60 -36.86 12.59
CA ASP A 313 5.01 -36.81 13.94
C ASP A 313 4.40 -38.15 14.33
N LEU A 314 3.63 -38.79 13.46
CA LEU A 314 3.03 -40.10 13.72
C LEU A 314 4.08 -41.24 13.75
N ARG A 315 5.22 -41.10 13.07
CA ARG A 315 6.34 -42.04 13.20
C ARG A 315 6.99 -41.97 14.55
N ARG A 316 7.21 -40.76 15.08
CA ARG A 316 7.75 -40.56 16.43
C ARG A 316 6.76 -40.80 17.53
N HIS A 317 5.50 -40.55 17.27
CA HIS A 317 4.42 -40.61 18.23
C HIS A 317 3.21 -41.36 17.64
N PRO A 318 3.24 -42.70 17.57
CA PRO A 318 2.12 -43.48 17.00
C PRO A 318 0.87 -43.42 17.91
N MET A 319 -0.28 -43.74 17.36
CA MET A 319 -1.56 -43.82 18.07
C MET A 319 -2.00 -42.50 18.70
N ARG A 320 -1.93 -41.38 17.94
CA ARG A 320 -2.29 -40.03 18.42
C ARG A 320 -3.61 -39.53 17.91
N LYS A 321 -4.27 -38.67 18.69
CA LYS A 321 -5.46 -37.90 18.27
C LYS A 321 -5.05 -36.71 17.42
N ILE A 322 -5.95 -36.21 16.56
CA ILE A 322 -5.68 -35.01 15.74
C ILE A 322 -5.33 -33.79 16.61
N SER A 323 -5.95 -33.63 17.77
CA SER A 323 -5.63 -32.56 18.71
C SER A 323 -4.21 -32.63 19.24
N GLU A 324 -3.67 -33.83 19.47
CA GLU A 324 -2.29 -34.03 19.93
C GLU A 324 -1.27 -33.76 18.79
N ILE A 325 -1.60 -34.10 17.53
CA ILE A 325 -0.81 -33.75 16.35
C ILE A 325 -0.82 -32.23 16.20
N ALA A 326 -1.99 -31.59 16.29
CA ALA A 326 -2.13 -30.16 16.16
C ALA A 326 -1.38 -29.36 17.24
N SER A 327 -1.33 -29.87 18.49
CA SER A 327 -0.57 -29.21 19.56
C SER A 327 0.94 -29.18 19.31
N ARG A 328 1.47 -30.12 18.51
CA ARG A 328 2.89 -30.18 18.12
C ARG A 328 3.19 -29.45 16.80
N ILE A 329 2.15 -29.01 16.09
CA ILE A 329 2.23 -28.18 14.88
C ILE A 329 1.37 -26.92 15.10
N PRO A 330 1.72 -26.06 16.06
CA PRO A 330 0.85 -24.99 16.56
C PRO A 330 0.57 -23.90 15.50
N ASP A 331 1.43 -23.77 14.50
CA ASP A 331 1.31 -22.74 13.44
C ASP A 331 0.29 -23.10 12.35
N VAL A 332 -0.31 -24.31 12.41
CA VAL A 332 -1.31 -24.79 11.45
C VAL A 332 -2.66 -24.96 12.12
N GLU A 333 -3.72 -24.45 11.46
CA GLU A 333 -5.07 -24.63 11.97
C GLU A 333 -5.45 -26.12 12.07
N ILE A 334 -6.03 -26.53 13.17
CA ILE A 334 -6.48 -27.91 13.40
C ILE A 334 -7.42 -28.43 12.30
N LYS A 335 -8.15 -27.51 11.63
CA LYS A 335 -9.03 -27.87 10.50
C LYS A 335 -8.24 -28.35 9.28
N GLU A 336 -7.09 -27.74 9.00
CA GLU A 336 -6.22 -28.13 7.88
C GLU A 336 -5.52 -29.46 8.18
N ILE A 337 -4.99 -29.61 9.40
CA ILE A 337 -4.40 -30.89 9.85
C ILE A 337 -5.45 -32.01 9.75
N ARG A 338 -6.67 -31.77 10.21
CA ARG A 338 -7.77 -32.73 10.12
C ARG A 338 -8.07 -33.13 8.70
N LYS A 339 -8.16 -32.16 7.77
CA LYS A 339 -8.43 -32.40 6.36
C LYS A 339 -7.33 -33.28 5.73
N LEU A 340 -6.06 -33.01 6.02
CA LEU A 340 -4.94 -33.78 5.50
C LEU A 340 -4.87 -35.17 6.10
N VAL A 341 -5.02 -35.32 7.41
CA VAL A 341 -5.08 -36.62 8.07
C VAL A 341 -6.17 -37.47 7.44
N TYR A 342 -7.38 -36.92 7.24
CA TYR A 342 -8.48 -37.66 6.59
C TYR A 342 -8.17 -38.05 5.15
N SER A 343 -7.45 -37.20 4.39
CA SER A 343 -7.06 -37.54 3.00
C SER A 343 -6.01 -38.65 2.93
N MET A 344 -5.29 -38.93 3.98
CA MET A 344 -4.26 -39.98 4.06
C MET A 344 -4.77 -41.28 4.68
N VAL A 345 -5.95 -41.26 5.30
CA VAL A 345 -6.55 -42.51 5.92
C VAL A 345 -6.86 -43.52 4.84
N GLY A 346 -6.37 -44.74 5.03
CA GLY A 346 -6.54 -45.87 4.10
C GLY A 346 -5.45 -46.00 3.04
N THR A 347 -4.58 -44.99 2.89
CA THR A 347 -3.44 -45.04 1.97
C THR A 347 -2.10 -44.95 2.67
N GLU A 348 -1.95 -44.03 3.59
CA GLU A 348 -0.69 -43.77 4.31
C GLU A 348 -0.84 -43.81 5.83
N ILE A 349 -2.05 -43.62 6.31
CA ILE A 349 -2.41 -43.57 7.73
C ILE A 349 -3.59 -44.54 8.02
N ALA A 350 -3.50 -45.29 9.08
CA ALA A 350 -4.59 -46.05 9.62
C ALA A 350 -5.21 -45.35 10.86
N LYS A 351 -6.44 -45.68 11.18
CA LYS A 351 -7.15 -45.20 12.35
C LYS A 351 -7.65 -46.35 13.21
N LYS A 352 -7.63 -46.16 14.53
CA LYS A 352 -8.21 -47.08 15.52
C LYS A 352 -9.11 -46.30 16.48
N GLY A 353 -10.30 -46.80 16.75
CA GLY A 353 -11.29 -46.13 17.56
C GLY A 353 -12.32 -45.36 16.76
N ALA A 354 -13.27 -44.68 17.44
CA ALA A 354 -14.34 -43.92 16.81
C ALA A 354 -14.57 -42.58 17.52
N ARG A 355 -15.11 -41.61 16.79
CA ARG A 355 -15.47 -40.28 17.29
C ARG A 355 -14.29 -39.60 18.02
N VAL A 356 -14.47 -39.17 19.25
CA VAL A 356 -13.49 -38.40 20.07
C VAL A 356 -12.26 -39.23 20.45
N ASP A 357 -12.35 -40.56 20.46
CA ASP A 357 -11.23 -41.46 20.81
C ASP A 357 -10.53 -42.07 19.61
N CYS A 358 -10.78 -41.54 18.42
CA CYS A 358 -10.10 -41.96 17.21
C CYS A 358 -8.61 -41.59 17.28
N ARG A 359 -7.72 -42.57 17.10
CA ARG A 359 -6.26 -42.41 17.07
C ARG A 359 -5.72 -42.82 15.71
N TYR A 360 -4.68 -42.16 15.29
CA TYR A 360 -4.06 -42.33 13.97
C TYR A 360 -2.63 -42.83 14.11
N TYR A 361 -2.20 -43.63 13.14
CA TYR A 361 -0.83 -44.18 13.06
C TYR A 361 -0.50 -44.46 11.60
N LEU A 362 0.81 -44.56 11.28
CA LEU A 362 1.29 -44.90 9.91
C LEU A 362 0.97 -46.35 9.61
N ILE A 363 0.63 -46.62 8.34
CA ILE A 363 0.46 -47.98 7.79
C ILE A 363 1.81 -48.59 7.51
#